data_0fd71533d3dd679e99fa4cbd304c26cf
#
_entry.id   0fd71533d3dd679e99fa4cbd304c26cf
#
_cell.length_a   1.000
_cell.length_b   1.000
_cell.length_c   1.000
_cell.angle_alpha   90.00
_cell.angle_beta   90.00
_cell.angle_gamma   90.00
#
_symmetry.space_group_name_H-M   'P 1'
#
loop_
_entity.id
_entity.type
_entity.pdbx_description
1 polymer ?
#
loop_
_entity_poly.entity_id
_entity_poly.type
_entity_poly.pdbx_seq_one_letter_code
_entity_poly.pdbx_strand_id
1 'polypeptide(L)'
;IKVPRELPEGAPLAKKEKILPKFTLSGDAPVVNAPSIGPKTAKRLEAVGVRTVGDLLQLDAEQGEEQIDARHISAQVIRDWQAQALLACTVPGLKSREAQGLVACDVRDAAALATKNATELCEAVANWGLSEEGQRAWGSAPAPSVDDVATWIERAKR
;
A
#
# COMPACT_ATOMS: atom_id res chain seq x y z
N ILE A 1 -4.51 -34.98 -21.37
CA ILE A 1 -3.98 -34.78 -21.00
C ILE A 1 -3.69 -34.32 -21.06
N LYS A 2 -4.07 -34.36 -21.05
CA LYS A 2 -3.50 -34.00 -20.77
C LYS A 2 -3.08 -33.30 -20.56
N VAL A 3 -3.54 -33.00 -20.59
CA VAL A 3 -2.89 -32.41 -20.11
C VAL A 3 -2.54 -31.77 -20.13
N PRO A 4 -2.73 -31.78 -20.07
CA PRO A 4 -2.14 -31.21 -19.77
C PRO A 4 -1.76 -30.69 -19.82
N ARG A 5 -1.98 -30.73 -19.82
CA ARG A 5 -1.37 -30.44 -19.56
C ARG A 5 -0.76 -29.83 -19.65
N GLU A 6 -0.85 -29.69 -19.71
CA GLU A 6 -0.16 -29.28 -19.57
C GLU A 6 0.40 -28.54 -19.71
N LEU A 7 0.23 -28.48 -19.82
CA LEU A 7 0.96 -27.89 -19.70
C LEU A 7 1.69 -27.69 -20.05
N PRO A 8 1.84 -27.94 -20.19
CA PRO A 8 2.59 -27.67 -20.21
C PRO A 8 3.27 -27.46 -20.58
N GLU A 9 3.28 -27.93 -20.64
CA GLU A 9 4.27 -27.92 -20.62
C GLU A 9 5.25 -26.92 -21.09
N GLY A 10 6.09 -26.69 -21.28
CA GLY A 10 7.14 -25.71 -21.60
C GLY A 10 6.61 -24.31 -21.73
N ALA A 11 5.56 -24.13 -22.40
CA ALA A 11 4.87 -22.84 -22.46
C ALA A 11 4.50 -22.27 -21.09
N PRO A 12 4.25 -23.06 -20.08
CA PRO A 12 3.83 -22.52 -18.79
C PRO A 12 4.80 -21.58 -18.11
N LEU A 13 6.10 -21.73 -18.36
CA LEU A 13 7.08 -20.86 -17.69
C LEU A 13 6.92 -19.40 -18.08
N ALA A 14 6.74 -19.14 -19.39
CA ALA A 14 6.53 -17.77 -19.84
C ALA A 14 5.27 -17.18 -19.26
N LYS A 15 4.23 -17.98 -19.09
CA LYS A 15 2.98 -17.52 -18.50
C LYS A 15 3.15 -17.17 -17.04
N LYS A 16 3.98 -17.90 -16.31
CA LYS A 16 4.22 -17.59 -14.91
C LYS A 16 4.80 -16.21 -14.71
N GLU A 17 5.65 -15.79 -15.61
CA GLU A 17 6.27 -14.48 -15.52
C GLU A 17 5.24 -13.34 -15.62
N LYS A 18 4.12 -13.63 -16.24
CA LYS A 18 3.06 -12.64 -16.41
C LYS A 18 2.03 -12.65 -15.30
N ILE A 19 2.11 -13.63 -14.41
CA ILE A 19 1.16 -13.73 -13.31
C ILE A 19 1.53 -12.73 -12.24
N LEU A 20 0.58 -11.83 -11.93
CA LEU A 20 0.78 -10.85 -10.88
C LEU A 20 0.46 -11.46 -9.52
N PRO A 21 1.14 -11.04 -8.47
CA PRO A 21 0.75 -11.44 -7.12
C PRO A 21 -0.63 -10.89 -6.79
N LYS A 22 -1.25 -11.45 -5.78
CA LYS A 22 -2.53 -10.95 -5.31
C LYS A 22 -2.31 -9.61 -4.60
N PHE A 23 -3.38 -8.83 -4.54
CA PHE A 23 -3.34 -7.60 -3.74
C PHE A 23 -3.18 -7.98 -2.27
N THR A 24 -2.40 -7.19 -1.55
CA THR A 24 -2.18 -7.44 -0.14
C THR A 24 -3.32 -6.93 0.73
N LEU A 25 -4.20 -6.12 0.15
CA LEU A 25 -5.31 -5.51 0.86
C LEU A 25 -6.53 -5.49 -0.04
N SER A 26 -7.71 -5.62 0.54
CA SER A 26 -8.97 -5.50 -0.20
C SER A 26 -9.93 -4.58 0.55
N GLY A 27 -10.93 -4.06 -0.16
CA GLY A 27 -11.92 -3.19 0.45
C GLY A 27 -12.74 -3.86 1.53
N ASP A 28 -12.90 -5.18 1.46
CA ASP A 28 -13.67 -5.94 2.45
C ASP A 28 -12.88 -6.26 3.71
N ALA A 29 -11.57 -6.04 3.70
CA ALA A 29 -10.72 -6.36 4.83
C ALA A 29 -11.04 -5.45 6.03
N PRO A 30 -10.83 -5.95 7.26
CA PRO A 30 -10.99 -5.09 8.44
C PRO A 30 -10.05 -3.89 8.38
N VAL A 31 -10.50 -2.76 8.88
CA VAL A 31 -9.72 -1.52 8.79
C VAL A 31 -8.37 -1.63 9.50
N VAL A 32 -8.26 -2.49 10.51
CA VAL A 32 -6.99 -2.72 11.21
C VAL A 32 -5.90 -3.27 10.29
N ASN A 33 -6.28 -3.87 9.16
CA ASN A 33 -5.30 -4.39 8.19
C ASN A 33 -4.72 -3.31 7.29
N ALA A 34 -5.27 -2.11 7.29
CA ALA A 34 -4.75 -1.01 6.47
C ALA A 34 -3.39 -0.55 7.00
N PRO A 35 -2.51 -0.04 6.11
CA PRO A 35 -1.22 0.48 6.55
C PRO A 35 -1.38 1.57 7.60
N SER A 36 -0.46 1.61 8.54
CA SER A 36 -0.40 2.62 9.62
C SER A 36 -1.51 2.52 10.66
N ILE A 37 -2.45 1.61 10.52
CA ILE A 37 -3.59 1.53 11.46
C ILE A 37 -3.40 0.33 12.39
N GLY A 38 -3.13 0.63 13.64
CA GLY A 38 -3.03 -0.38 14.68
C GLY A 38 -4.36 -0.60 15.39
N PRO A 39 -4.38 -1.51 16.39
CA PRO A 39 -5.63 -1.85 17.09
C PRO A 39 -6.33 -0.66 17.76
N LYS A 40 -5.57 0.26 18.36
CA LYS A 40 -6.18 1.42 19.01
C LYS A 40 -6.84 2.35 18.00
N THR A 41 -6.14 2.62 16.90
CA THR A 41 -6.67 3.48 15.84
C THR A 41 -7.88 2.81 15.19
N ALA A 42 -7.82 1.50 14.99
CA ALA A 42 -8.94 0.76 14.42
C ALA A 42 -10.19 0.92 15.30
N LYS A 43 -10.03 0.86 16.62
CA LYS A 43 -11.17 1.03 17.52
C LYS A 43 -11.78 2.43 17.41
N ARG A 44 -10.93 3.44 17.27
CA ARG A 44 -11.41 4.82 17.10
C ARG A 44 -12.19 4.96 15.80
N LEU A 45 -11.69 4.34 14.73
CA LEU A 45 -12.37 4.36 13.43
C LEU A 45 -13.69 3.61 13.49
N GLU A 46 -13.71 2.44 14.12
CA GLU A 46 -14.93 1.64 14.26
C GLU A 46 -16.01 2.41 15.03
N ALA A 47 -15.60 3.19 16.01
CA ALA A 47 -16.53 3.97 16.80
C ALA A 47 -17.26 5.03 15.97
N VAL A 48 -16.69 5.45 14.83
CA VAL A 48 -17.34 6.40 13.93
C VAL A 48 -17.87 5.72 12.65
N GLY A 49 -18.00 4.39 12.68
CA GLY A 49 -18.61 3.65 11.58
C GLY A 49 -17.67 3.15 10.51
N VAL A 50 -16.37 3.31 10.70
CA VAL A 50 -15.36 2.86 9.73
C VAL A 50 -14.84 1.51 10.18
N ARG A 51 -15.33 0.43 9.56
CA ARG A 51 -15.00 -0.94 9.96
C ARG A 51 -14.14 -1.67 8.94
N THR A 52 -14.26 -1.31 7.67
CA THR A 52 -13.52 -1.95 6.59
C THR A 52 -12.61 -0.95 5.92
N VAL A 53 -11.68 -1.47 5.12
CA VAL A 53 -10.81 -0.63 4.29
C VAL A 53 -11.64 0.22 3.33
N GLY A 54 -12.71 -0.37 2.76
CA GLY A 54 -13.61 0.38 1.88
C GLY A 54 -14.25 1.55 2.59
N ASP A 55 -14.68 1.36 3.85
CA ASP A 55 -15.24 2.44 4.65
C ASP A 55 -14.22 3.55 4.84
N LEU A 56 -12.96 3.19 5.11
CA LEU A 56 -11.89 4.17 5.27
C LEU A 56 -11.69 4.98 4.00
N LEU A 57 -11.71 4.33 2.84
CA LEU A 57 -11.50 5.00 1.56
C LEU A 57 -12.62 5.98 1.24
N GLN A 58 -13.82 5.76 1.76
CA GLN A 58 -14.96 6.63 1.53
C GLN A 58 -15.17 7.69 2.60
N LEU A 59 -14.41 7.63 3.68
CA LEU A 59 -14.55 8.58 4.77
C LEU A 59 -14.15 9.99 4.33
N ASP A 60 -14.98 10.99 4.67
CA ASP A 60 -14.60 12.38 4.49
C ASP A 60 -13.57 12.72 5.58
N ALA A 61 -12.38 13.15 5.16
CA ALA A 61 -11.27 13.34 6.09
C ALA A 61 -11.54 14.42 7.14
N GLU A 62 -12.17 15.51 6.73
CA GLU A 62 -12.51 16.59 7.66
C GLU A 62 -13.54 16.14 8.69
N GLN A 63 -14.57 15.45 8.25
CA GLN A 63 -15.56 14.90 9.17
C GLN A 63 -14.94 13.86 10.09
N GLY A 64 -14.05 13.04 9.53
CA GLY A 64 -13.34 12.03 10.31
C GLY A 64 -12.52 12.64 11.42
N GLU A 65 -11.80 13.71 11.13
CA GLU A 65 -11.01 14.42 12.13
C GLU A 65 -11.91 14.90 13.27
N GLU A 66 -13.04 15.51 12.91
CA GLU A 66 -13.97 16.05 13.88
C GLU A 66 -14.62 14.98 14.74
N GLN A 67 -15.06 13.89 14.10
CA GLN A 67 -15.77 12.82 14.80
C GLN A 67 -14.87 11.98 15.69
N ILE A 68 -13.65 11.71 15.24
CA ILE A 68 -12.68 10.92 15.99
C ILE A 68 -12.17 11.73 17.18
N ASP A 69 -11.96 13.03 16.96
CA ASP A 69 -11.57 13.98 18.01
C ASP A 69 -10.36 13.48 18.81
N ALA A 70 -9.31 13.09 18.10
CA ALA A 70 -8.05 12.69 18.71
C ALA A 70 -6.96 13.62 18.20
N ARG A 71 -6.18 14.19 19.14
CA ARG A 71 -5.21 15.21 18.82
C ARG A 71 -4.24 14.82 17.70
N HIS A 72 -3.83 13.55 17.66
CA HIS A 72 -2.83 13.08 16.70
C HIS A 72 -3.45 12.61 15.39
N ILE A 73 -4.76 12.72 15.23
CA ILE A 73 -5.46 12.26 14.02
C ILE A 73 -6.10 13.47 13.35
N SER A 74 -5.37 14.07 12.40
CA SER A 74 -5.85 15.19 11.61
C SER A 74 -6.45 14.70 10.30
N ALA A 75 -7.12 15.59 9.57
CA ALA A 75 -7.63 15.28 8.25
C ALA A 75 -6.49 14.84 7.33
N GLN A 76 -5.31 15.46 7.44
CA GLN A 76 -4.17 15.06 6.61
C GLN A 76 -3.70 13.65 6.93
N VAL A 77 -3.67 13.30 8.21
CA VAL A 77 -3.31 11.93 8.62
C VAL A 77 -4.29 10.93 8.02
N ILE A 78 -5.58 11.24 8.05
CA ILE A 78 -6.61 10.38 7.46
C ILE A 78 -6.40 10.24 5.96
N ARG A 79 -6.10 11.35 5.27
CA ARG A 79 -5.81 11.29 3.82
C ARG A 79 -4.59 10.43 3.53
N ASP A 80 -3.58 10.48 4.38
CA ASP A 80 -2.40 9.64 4.21
C ASP A 80 -2.76 8.17 4.38
N TRP A 81 -3.58 7.82 5.37
CA TRP A 81 -4.06 6.45 5.53
C TRP A 81 -4.84 5.99 4.31
N GLN A 82 -5.71 6.85 3.78
CA GLN A 82 -6.49 6.54 2.59
C GLN A 82 -5.60 6.28 1.38
N ALA A 83 -4.57 7.12 1.19
CA ALA A 83 -3.64 6.94 0.07
C ALA A 83 -2.85 5.64 0.20
N GLN A 84 -2.38 5.33 1.42
CA GLN A 84 -1.65 4.09 1.67
C GLN A 84 -2.54 2.87 1.40
N ALA A 85 -3.77 2.91 1.88
CA ALA A 85 -4.72 1.81 1.67
C ALA A 85 -5.05 1.67 0.19
N LEU A 86 -5.24 2.77 -0.51
CA LEU A 86 -5.55 2.74 -1.94
C LEU A 86 -4.41 2.11 -2.72
N LEU A 87 -3.17 2.47 -2.43
CA LEU A 87 -2.01 1.87 -3.10
C LEU A 87 -1.97 0.36 -2.85
N ALA A 88 -2.17 -0.07 -1.62
CA ALA A 88 -2.14 -1.50 -1.30
C ALA A 88 -3.27 -2.26 -1.98
N CYS A 89 -4.41 -1.60 -2.21
CA CYS A 89 -5.55 -2.22 -2.89
C CYS A 89 -5.43 -2.22 -4.41
N THR A 90 -4.59 -1.36 -4.98
CA THR A 90 -4.56 -1.18 -6.43
C THR A 90 -3.24 -1.57 -7.10
N VAL A 91 -2.17 -1.74 -6.32
CA VAL A 91 -0.87 -2.20 -6.86
C VAL A 91 -0.64 -3.62 -6.36
N PRO A 92 -0.69 -4.62 -7.26
CA PRO A 92 -0.56 -6.01 -6.85
C PRO A 92 0.73 -6.27 -6.07
N GLY A 93 0.62 -6.96 -4.94
CA GLY A 93 1.77 -7.35 -4.15
C GLY A 93 2.43 -6.26 -3.33
N LEU A 94 1.90 -5.04 -3.36
CA LEU A 94 2.50 -3.94 -2.60
C LEU A 94 2.21 -4.12 -1.11
N LYS A 95 3.26 -4.13 -0.31
CA LYS A 95 3.14 -4.35 1.13
C LYS A 95 2.85 -3.06 1.87
N SER A 96 2.33 -3.22 3.09
CA SER A 96 1.97 -2.09 3.95
C SER A 96 3.11 -1.08 4.10
N ARG A 97 4.32 -1.55 4.44
CA ARG A 97 5.45 -0.65 4.64
C ARG A 97 5.86 0.06 3.35
N GLU A 98 5.68 -0.62 2.21
CA GLU A 98 5.98 -0.03 0.91
C GLU A 98 5.01 1.09 0.58
N ALA A 99 3.72 0.87 0.85
CA ALA A 99 2.72 1.91 0.67
C ALA A 99 3.00 3.12 1.55
N GLN A 100 3.42 2.89 2.79
CA GLN A 100 3.76 3.97 3.71
C GLN A 100 4.92 4.82 3.18
N GLY A 101 5.95 4.16 2.65
CA GLY A 101 7.10 4.85 2.08
C GLY A 101 6.73 5.67 0.86
N LEU A 102 5.88 5.11 0.00
CA LEU A 102 5.45 5.82 -1.20
C LEU A 102 4.66 7.08 -0.85
N VAL A 103 3.71 6.98 0.08
CA VAL A 103 2.93 8.15 0.47
C VAL A 103 3.81 9.20 1.14
N ALA A 104 4.78 8.76 1.94
CA ALA A 104 5.73 9.69 2.55
C ALA A 104 6.54 10.44 1.51
N CYS A 105 6.74 9.85 0.33
CA CYS A 105 7.44 10.47 -0.80
C CYS A 105 6.46 11.11 -1.79
N ASP A 106 5.25 11.35 -1.35
CA ASP A 106 4.20 12.04 -2.11
C ASP A 106 3.71 11.26 -3.34
N VAL A 107 3.79 9.94 -3.29
CA VAL A 107 3.21 9.05 -4.30
C VAL A 107 1.93 8.49 -3.71
N ARG A 108 0.79 9.01 -4.15
CA ARG A 108 -0.47 8.79 -3.46
C ARG A 108 -1.43 7.81 -4.14
N ASP A 109 -1.15 7.44 -5.38
CA ASP A 109 -1.98 6.47 -6.10
C ASP A 109 -1.17 5.76 -7.17
N ALA A 110 -1.79 4.74 -7.78
CA ALA A 110 -1.12 3.93 -8.79
C ALA A 110 -0.74 4.74 -10.03
N ALA A 111 -1.59 5.69 -10.43
CA ALA A 111 -1.30 6.51 -11.61
C ALA A 111 -0.04 7.36 -11.39
N ALA A 112 0.10 7.94 -10.20
CA ALA A 112 1.30 8.70 -9.86
C ALA A 112 2.53 7.80 -9.84
N LEU A 113 2.41 6.61 -9.23
CA LEU A 113 3.53 5.66 -9.17
C LEU A 113 3.99 5.26 -10.56
N ALA A 114 3.05 5.03 -11.48
CA ALA A 114 3.36 4.58 -12.84
C ALA A 114 4.23 5.57 -13.62
N THR A 115 4.25 6.84 -13.21
CA THR A 115 5.03 7.87 -13.91
C THR A 115 6.43 8.09 -13.33
N LYS A 116 6.78 7.41 -12.24
CA LYS A 116 8.01 7.70 -11.51
C LYS A 116 9.25 7.05 -12.11
N ASN A 117 10.39 7.65 -11.87
CA ASN A 117 11.70 7.09 -12.21
C ASN A 117 12.13 6.18 -11.05
N ALA A 118 12.49 4.93 -11.36
CA ALA A 118 12.79 3.95 -10.33
C ALA A 118 13.98 4.35 -9.46
N THR A 119 15.04 4.88 -10.06
CA THR A 119 16.25 5.25 -9.32
C THR A 119 15.96 6.41 -8.36
N GLU A 120 15.28 7.44 -8.85
CA GLU A 120 14.94 8.60 -8.03
C GLU A 120 13.99 8.25 -6.90
N LEU A 121 13.00 7.44 -7.21
CA LEU A 121 12.02 7.02 -6.19
C LEU A 121 12.69 6.12 -5.14
N CYS A 122 13.57 5.23 -5.58
CA CYS A 122 14.30 4.37 -4.67
C CYS A 122 15.13 5.20 -3.67
N GLU A 123 15.81 6.24 -4.15
CA GLU A 123 16.56 7.14 -3.28
C GLU A 123 15.65 7.84 -2.27
N ALA A 124 14.50 8.32 -2.74
CA ALA A 124 13.57 9.02 -1.86
C ALA A 124 13.04 8.10 -0.77
N VAL A 125 12.66 6.88 -1.13
CA VAL A 125 12.13 5.91 -0.15
C VAL A 125 13.24 5.50 0.82
N ALA A 126 14.46 5.29 0.34
CA ALA A 126 15.57 4.93 1.19
C ALA A 126 15.89 6.04 2.20
N ASN A 127 15.85 7.31 1.75
CA ASN A 127 16.07 8.43 2.65
C ASN A 127 14.98 8.52 3.71
N TRP A 128 13.72 8.32 3.32
CA TRP A 128 12.64 8.29 4.28
C TRP A 128 12.83 7.14 5.28
N GLY A 129 13.36 6.00 4.81
CA GLY A 129 13.61 4.86 5.68
C GLY A 129 14.61 5.14 6.80
N LEU A 130 15.43 6.17 6.66
CA LEU A 130 16.38 6.58 7.70
C LEU A 130 15.73 7.46 8.77
N SER A 131 14.52 7.99 8.51
CA SER A 131 13.81 8.80 9.48
C SER A 131 13.23 7.92 10.58
N GLU A 132 12.80 8.53 11.69
CA GLU A 132 12.12 7.81 12.76
C GLU A 132 10.89 7.07 12.25
N GLU A 133 10.11 7.77 11.45
CA GLU A 133 8.89 7.21 10.88
C GLU A 133 9.19 6.02 9.98
N GLY A 134 10.21 6.16 9.13
CA GLY A 134 10.62 5.09 8.23
C GLY A 134 11.13 3.88 8.98
N GLN A 135 11.89 4.11 10.06
CA GLN A 135 12.40 3.02 10.88
C GLN A 135 11.27 2.27 11.59
N ARG A 136 10.24 2.99 12.02
CA ARG A 136 9.08 2.34 12.63
C ARG A 136 8.33 1.48 11.61
N ALA A 137 8.22 1.96 10.38
CA ALA A 137 7.48 1.24 9.33
C ALA A 137 8.24 0.01 8.83
N TRP A 138 9.56 0.13 8.65
CA TRP A 138 10.37 -0.93 8.04
C TRP A 138 11.06 -1.84 9.04
N GLY A 139 11.32 -1.33 10.26
CA GLY A 139 12.00 -2.12 11.27
C GLY A 139 13.38 -2.56 10.80
N SER A 140 13.65 -3.85 10.90
CA SER A 140 14.92 -4.43 10.46
C SER A 140 14.91 -4.91 9.02
N ALA A 141 13.78 -4.70 8.30
CA ALA A 141 13.70 -5.12 6.91
C ALA A 141 14.69 -4.33 6.06
N PRO A 142 15.30 -4.96 5.04
CA PRO A 142 16.23 -4.25 4.18
C PRO A 142 15.51 -3.19 3.34
N ALA A 143 16.23 -2.10 3.04
CA ALA A 143 15.69 -1.06 2.17
C ALA A 143 15.40 -1.65 0.78
N PRO A 144 14.42 -1.09 0.05
CA PRO A 144 14.12 -1.61 -1.28
C PRO A 144 15.27 -1.33 -2.25
N SER A 145 15.47 -2.25 -3.20
CA SER A 145 16.41 -2.04 -4.29
C SER A 145 15.74 -1.28 -5.42
N VAL A 146 16.54 -0.79 -6.36
CA VAL A 146 15.99 -0.16 -7.57
C VAL A 146 15.09 -1.14 -8.33
N ASP A 147 15.48 -2.42 -8.37
CA ASP A 147 14.68 -3.45 -9.02
C ASP A 147 13.33 -3.63 -8.34
N ASP A 148 13.30 -3.58 -7.00
CA ASP A 148 12.04 -3.65 -6.26
C ASP A 148 11.13 -2.50 -6.66
N VAL A 149 11.68 -1.29 -6.67
CA VAL A 149 10.90 -0.09 -6.99
C VAL A 149 10.42 -0.14 -8.45
N ALA A 150 11.29 -0.58 -9.37
CA ALA A 150 10.91 -0.75 -10.77
C ALA A 150 9.74 -1.73 -10.90
N THR A 151 9.74 -2.78 -10.09
CA THR A 151 8.64 -3.75 -10.07
C THR A 151 7.34 -3.09 -9.63
N TRP A 152 7.39 -2.27 -8.58
CA TRP A 152 6.19 -1.55 -8.11
C TRP A 152 5.62 -0.67 -9.22
N ILE A 153 6.51 0.05 -9.93
CA ILE A 153 6.11 0.96 -11.01
C ILE A 153 5.44 0.17 -12.14
N GLU A 154 6.04 -0.95 -12.53
CA GLU A 154 5.46 -1.80 -13.58
C GLU A 154 4.08 -2.33 -13.19
N ARG A 155 3.94 -2.77 -11.96
CA ARG A 155 2.65 -3.29 -11.48
C ARG A 155 1.61 -2.19 -11.41
N ALA A 156 2.01 -0.96 -11.15
CA ALA A 156 1.10 0.18 -11.09
C ALA A 156 0.51 0.52 -12.46
N LYS A 157 1.19 0.12 -13.54
CA LYS A 157 0.73 0.38 -14.90
C LYS A 157 -0.38 -0.57 -15.36
N ARG A 158 -0.70 -1.59 -14.58
CA ARG A 158 -1.68 -2.62 -14.96
C ARG A 158 -3.17 -2.19 -14.67
#